data_6ec13341cb022b20cbaffc37ff91489f
#
_entry.id   6ec13341cb022b20cbaffc37ff91489f
#
_cell.length_a   1.000
_cell.length_b   1.000
_cell.length_c   1.000
_cell.angle_alpha   90.00
_cell.angle_beta   90.00
_cell.angle_gamma   90.00
#
_symmetry.space_group_name_H-M   'P 1'
#
loop_
_entity.id
_entity.type
_entity.pdbx_description
1 polymer ?
#
loop_
_entity_poly.entity_id
_entity_poly.type
_entity_poly.pdbx_seq_one_letter_code
_entity_poly.pdbx_strand_id
1 'polypeptide(L)'
;AADGILLGGDYRRIDHLDYRDWLAEHGASAETLDSPIVRGMYDLTFAYERGDRSRPRFSAGLGLELAQRMLFDFKGAIFWRMRAGMGETVFAPLYQALAHRGVAFEFFHRLDEVVVENRAVAALRFTQQAELAEGRTAYEPLIRVRGIPAWPARPLAAQLAADPGDDLETHGPNPGAGTRQLRAGEDFDVVVMAVPVGMVPYVARGLTEADSRWRQMVDNVGTVATRSAQLWLRSSEHQLGWDGPAGVTLSGFGATFDTWASMSHLLSVEEWP
;
A
#
# COMPACT_ATOMS: atom_id res chain seq x y z
N ALA A 1 28.88 21.14 -3.66
CA ALA A 1 27.74 20.26 -3.80
C ALA A 1 28.25 18.83 -3.73
N ALA A 2 27.80 18.13 -2.72
CA ALA A 2 28.21 16.76 -2.44
C ALA A 2 28.11 15.91 -3.71
N ASP A 3 29.24 15.45 -4.23
CA ASP A 3 29.39 14.44 -5.28
C ASP A 3 28.62 14.66 -6.60
N GLY A 4 28.13 15.87 -6.88
CA GLY A 4 27.36 16.16 -8.10
C GLY A 4 25.98 15.48 -8.16
N ILE A 5 25.46 15.03 -7.03
CA ILE A 5 24.20 14.28 -6.93
C ILE A 5 22.98 15.22 -6.82
N LEU A 6 23.13 16.37 -6.17
CA LEU A 6 22.07 17.37 -6.07
C LEU A 6 21.74 18.00 -7.42
N LEU A 7 20.46 18.19 -7.71
CA LEU A 7 19.92 18.82 -8.93
C LEU A 7 20.02 17.96 -10.21
N GLY A 8 19.65 16.69 -10.12
CA GLY A 8 19.48 15.82 -11.29
C GLY A 8 20.64 14.86 -11.54
N GLY A 9 21.45 14.61 -10.52
CA GLY A 9 22.45 13.54 -10.54
C GLY A 9 21.82 12.15 -10.40
N ASP A 10 22.65 11.14 -10.58
CA ASP A 10 22.24 9.75 -10.38
C ASP A 10 22.23 9.39 -8.87
N TYR A 11 21.06 9.52 -8.24
CA TYR A 11 20.85 9.18 -6.82
C TYR A 11 21.19 7.72 -6.49
N ARG A 12 21.11 6.81 -7.46
CA ARG A 12 21.40 5.38 -7.26
C ARG A 12 22.81 5.10 -6.80
N ARG A 13 23.74 6.03 -7.07
CA ARG A 13 25.16 5.92 -6.65
C ARG A 13 25.32 5.82 -5.14
N ILE A 14 24.37 6.33 -4.37
CA ILE A 14 24.39 6.33 -2.90
C ILE A 14 23.27 5.50 -2.27
N ASP A 15 22.58 4.67 -3.05
CA ASP A 15 21.52 3.79 -2.53
C ASP A 15 22.00 2.78 -1.48
N HIS A 16 23.30 2.48 -1.48
CA HIS A 16 23.92 1.55 -0.53
C HIS A 16 24.20 2.18 0.84
N LEU A 17 24.12 3.52 0.96
CA LEU A 17 24.30 4.26 2.21
C LEU A 17 22.96 4.47 2.90
N ASP A 18 22.98 4.55 4.25
CA ASP A 18 21.83 5.03 5.00
C ASP A 18 21.72 6.56 4.90
N TYR A 19 20.48 7.07 4.79
CA TYR A 19 20.22 8.49 4.60
C TYR A 19 20.74 9.36 5.76
N ARG A 20 20.57 8.91 7.00
CA ARG A 20 21.03 9.61 8.20
C ARG A 20 22.57 9.61 8.30
N ASP A 21 23.19 8.49 7.99
CA ASP A 21 24.65 8.36 7.97
C ASP A 21 25.25 9.26 6.88
N TRP A 22 24.66 9.26 5.70
CA TRP A 22 25.06 10.15 4.61
C TRP A 22 24.94 11.63 4.98
N LEU A 23 23.82 12.02 5.64
CA LEU A 23 23.66 13.39 6.14
C LEU A 23 24.76 13.76 7.14
N ALA A 24 25.10 12.86 8.07
CA ALA A 24 26.15 13.04 9.06
C ALA A 24 27.53 13.23 8.41
N GLU A 25 27.87 12.41 7.43
CA GLU A 25 29.12 12.52 6.66
C GLU A 25 29.23 13.85 5.88
N HIS A 26 28.09 14.46 5.56
CA HIS A 26 28.00 15.74 4.87
C HIS A 26 27.79 16.94 5.82
N GLY A 27 28.03 16.75 7.10
CA GLY A 27 28.09 17.83 8.08
C GLY A 27 26.77 18.20 8.76
N ALA A 28 25.75 17.34 8.67
CA ALA A 28 24.53 17.54 9.46
C ALA A 28 24.85 17.41 10.96
N SER A 29 24.35 18.36 11.76
CA SER A 29 24.51 18.31 13.22
C SER A 29 23.67 17.19 13.83
N ALA A 30 24.02 16.74 15.03
CA ALA A 30 23.23 15.77 15.78
C ALA A 30 21.78 16.24 15.97
N GLU A 31 21.58 17.53 16.21
CA GLU A 31 20.25 18.13 16.31
C GLU A 31 19.45 18.00 15.01
N THR A 32 20.08 18.20 13.85
CA THR A 32 19.44 17.99 12.55
C THR A 32 19.07 16.52 12.34
N LEU A 33 19.98 15.60 12.65
CA LEU A 33 19.78 14.16 12.48
C LEU A 33 18.65 13.63 13.39
N ASP A 34 18.48 14.20 14.57
CA ASP A 34 17.44 13.84 15.53
C ASP A 34 16.15 14.67 15.36
N SER A 35 16.12 15.56 14.36
CA SER A 35 14.95 16.42 14.11
C SER A 35 13.73 15.60 13.72
N PRO A 36 12.51 16.09 14.00
CA PRO A 36 11.28 15.47 13.57
C PRO A 36 11.18 15.31 12.03
N ILE A 37 11.87 16.18 11.28
CA ILE A 37 11.87 16.11 9.79
C ILE A 37 12.64 14.89 9.32
N VAL A 38 13.87 14.68 9.78
CA VAL A 38 14.68 13.52 9.37
C VAL A 38 14.05 12.24 9.90
N ARG A 39 13.64 12.21 11.18
CA ARG A 39 12.97 11.07 11.78
C ARG A 39 11.65 10.75 11.09
N GLY A 40 10.87 11.76 10.73
CA GLY A 40 9.62 11.59 10.00
C GLY A 40 9.77 10.90 8.64
N MET A 41 10.90 11.09 7.96
CA MET A 41 11.19 10.36 6.72
C MET A 41 11.24 8.84 6.96
N TYR A 42 11.89 8.40 8.04
CA TYR A 42 11.95 6.98 8.41
C TYR A 42 10.60 6.46 8.90
N ASP A 43 9.89 7.23 9.73
CA ASP A 43 8.60 6.85 10.31
C ASP A 43 7.51 6.71 9.22
N LEU A 44 7.45 7.66 8.28
CA LEU A 44 6.46 7.65 7.19
C LEU A 44 6.68 6.52 6.16
N THR A 45 7.93 6.08 6.01
CA THR A 45 8.29 5.03 5.04
C THR A 45 8.48 3.66 5.70
N PHE A 46 8.27 3.57 7.03
CA PHE A 46 8.51 2.35 7.82
C PHE A 46 9.94 1.81 7.65
N ALA A 47 10.92 2.70 7.50
CA ALA A 47 12.29 2.38 7.12
C ALA A 47 13.15 1.90 8.30
N TYR A 48 12.67 0.89 8.98
CA TYR A 48 13.34 0.23 10.10
C TYR A 48 13.40 -1.27 9.85
N GLU A 49 14.59 -1.87 9.99
CA GLU A 49 14.77 -3.29 9.76
C GLU A 49 13.87 -4.11 10.70
N ARG A 50 12.94 -4.87 10.12
CA ARG A 50 11.92 -5.65 10.86
C ARG A 50 11.06 -4.82 11.83
N GLY A 51 10.94 -3.53 11.59
CA GLY A 51 10.21 -2.61 12.47
C GLY A 51 10.97 -2.20 13.74
N ASP A 52 12.25 -2.53 13.87
CA ASP A 52 13.09 -2.16 15.01
C ASP A 52 13.66 -0.74 14.81
N ARG A 53 13.17 0.22 15.58
CA ARG A 53 13.58 1.63 15.52
C ARG A 53 15.05 1.87 15.83
N SER A 54 15.72 0.95 16.51
CA SER A 54 17.16 1.04 16.76
C SER A 54 17.99 0.68 15.52
N ARG A 55 17.34 0.18 14.47
CA ARG A 55 17.95 -0.29 13.22
C ARG A 55 17.35 0.44 12.02
N PRO A 56 17.54 1.77 11.90
CA PRO A 56 17.06 2.52 10.76
C PRO A 56 17.76 2.03 9.49
N ARG A 57 17.02 1.97 8.38
CA ARG A 57 17.54 1.54 7.09
C ARG A 57 16.75 2.20 5.97
N PHE A 58 17.25 3.32 5.53
CA PHE A 58 16.64 4.12 4.48
C PHE A 58 17.71 4.56 3.46
N SER A 59 17.56 4.18 2.20
CA SER A 59 18.51 4.54 1.15
C SER A 59 18.72 6.04 1.08
N ALA A 60 19.98 6.49 1.11
CA ALA A 60 20.33 7.90 0.99
C ALA A 60 19.93 8.47 -0.38
N GLY A 61 20.06 7.69 -1.45
CA GLY A 61 19.63 8.08 -2.78
C GLY A 61 18.13 8.35 -2.85
N LEU A 62 17.33 7.41 -2.38
CA LEU A 62 15.86 7.57 -2.32
C LEU A 62 15.46 8.73 -1.39
N GLY A 63 16.11 8.85 -0.23
CA GLY A 63 15.84 9.93 0.72
C GLY A 63 16.04 11.31 0.12
N LEU A 64 17.16 11.51 -0.59
CA LEU A 64 17.45 12.76 -1.28
C LEU A 64 16.49 13.04 -2.44
N GLU A 65 16.19 12.05 -3.26
CA GLU A 65 15.24 12.19 -4.36
C GLU A 65 13.85 12.60 -3.84
N LEU A 66 13.37 11.93 -2.79
CA LEU A 66 12.08 12.28 -2.18
C LEU A 66 12.09 13.67 -1.55
N ALA A 67 13.15 14.03 -0.82
CA ALA A 67 13.30 15.36 -0.24
C ALA A 67 13.31 16.44 -1.32
N GLN A 68 14.04 16.24 -2.43
CA GLN A 68 14.05 17.16 -3.56
C GLN A 68 12.66 17.32 -4.17
N ARG A 69 11.96 16.22 -4.44
CA ARG A 69 10.60 16.24 -5.01
C ARG A 69 9.62 16.96 -4.09
N MET A 70 9.70 16.69 -2.79
CA MET A 70 8.81 17.33 -1.81
C MET A 70 9.06 18.83 -1.65
N LEU A 71 10.33 19.27 -1.73
CA LEU A 71 10.67 20.66 -1.46
C LEU A 71 10.69 21.54 -2.72
N PHE A 72 11.01 20.99 -3.89
CA PHE A 72 11.27 21.77 -5.09
C PHE A 72 10.40 21.41 -6.30
N ASP A 73 9.91 20.15 -6.41
CA ASP A 73 9.20 19.67 -7.60
C ASP A 73 7.68 19.51 -7.40
N PHE A 74 7.14 19.97 -6.28
CA PHE A 74 5.70 19.88 -6.04
C PHE A 74 4.89 20.86 -6.89
N LYS A 75 3.66 20.49 -7.22
CA LYS A 75 2.69 21.37 -7.92
C LYS A 75 1.49 21.66 -7.02
N GLY A 76 1.29 22.92 -6.70
CA GLY A 76 0.17 23.40 -5.89
C GLY A 76 0.36 23.21 -4.39
N ALA A 77 0.61 22.01 -3.92
CA ALA A 77 0.85 21.73 -2.51
C ALA A 77 1.81 20.54 -2.35
N ILE A 78 2.59 20.52 -1.25
CA ILE A 78 3.46 19.39 -0.88
C ILE A 78 2.61 18.16 -0.54
N PHE A 79 1.52 18.38 0.20
CA PHE A 79 0.55 17.33 0.55
C PHE A 79 -0.84 17.74 0.11
N TRP A 80 -1.56 16.79 -0.47
CA TRP A 80 -2.95 16.96 -0.87
C TRP A 80 -3.85 16.22 0.12
N ARG A 81 -4.87 16.92 0.58
CA ARG A 81 -5.89 16.34 1.44
C ARG A 81 -6.90 15.57 0.59
N MET A 82 -7.07 14.30 0.86
CA MET A 82 -8.06 13.48 0.18
C MET A 82 -9.48 13.89 0.59
N ARG A 83 -10.40 13.84 -0.38
CA ARG A 83 -11.81 14.18 -0.16
C ARG A 83 -12.58 13.04 0.51
N ALA A 84 -12.12 11.82 0.37
CA ALA A 84 -12.62 10.61 1.01
C ALA A 84 -11.44 9.65 1.17
N GLY A 85 -11.64 8.40 1.56
CA GLY A 85 -10.61 7.37 1.59
C GLY A 85 -9.95 7.15 0.22
N MET A 86 -8.77 6.55 0.20
CA MET A 86 -8.06 6.18 -1.05
C MET A 86 -8.89 5.23 -1.91
N GLY A 87 -9.64 4.33 -1.27
CA GLY A 87 -10.56 3.41 -1.97
C GLY A 87 -11.55 4.17 -2.86
N GLU A 88 -12.13 5.24 -2.35
CA GLU A 88 -13.18 6.04 -2.98
C GLU A 88 -12.61 7.07 -3.96
N THR A 89 -11.49 7.72 -3.61
CA THR A 89 -10.96 8.85 -4.40
C THR A 89 -10.01 8.43 -5.50
N VAL A 90 -9.36 7.28 -5.37
CA VAL A 90 -8.36 6.78 -6.32
C VAL A 90 -8.81 5.46 -6.95
N PHE A 91 -9.06 4.44 -6.13
CA PHE A 91 -9.28 3.09 -6.66
C PHE A 91 -10.67 2.90 -7.28
N ALA A 92 -11.74 3.47 -6.74
CA ALA A 92 -13.06 3.34 -7.35
C ALA A 92 -13.14 4.02 -8.73
N PRO A 93 -12.67 5.28 -8.94
CA PRO A 93 -12.59 5.87 -10.26
C PRO A 93 -11.67 5.12 -11.22
N LEU A 94 -10.54 4.60 -10.74
CA LEU A 94 -9.62 3.79 -11.56
C LEU A 94 -10.29 2.50 -12.02
N TYR A 95 -10.93 1.78 -11.10
CA TYR A 95 -11.72 0.59 -11.41
C TYR A 95 -12.77 0.88 -12.48
N GLN A 96 -13.59 1.92 -12.31
CA GLN A 96 -14.62 2.30 -13.26
C GLN A 96 -14.03 2.66 -14.63
N ALA A 97 -12.93 3.41 -14.66
CA ALA A 97 -12.26 3.78 -15.90
C ALA A 97 -11.67 2.57 -16.65
N LEU A 98 -11.11 1.60 -15.93
CA LEU A 98 -10.55 0.38 -16.51
C LEU A 98 -11.65 -0.56 -16.97
N ALA A 99 -12.70 -0.76 -16.17
CA ALA A 99 -13.87 -1.55 -16.56
C ALA A 99 -14.54 -0.99 -17.83
N HIS A 100 -14.68 0.34 -17.93
CA HIS A 100 -15.20 1.00 -19.14
C HIS A 100 -14.30 0.78 -20.37
N ARG A 101 -13.01 0.51 -20.18
CA ARG A 101 -12.06 0.17 -21.25
C ARG A 101 -11.99 -1.32 -21.57
N GLY A 102 -12.86 -2.12 -20.99
CA GLY A 102 -12.94 -3.56 -21.24
C GLY A 102 -12.00 -4.42 -20.41
N VAL A 103 -11.39 -3.87 -19.34
CA VAL A 103 -10.64 -4.67 -18.39
C VAL A 103 -11.62 -5.54 -17.60
N ALA A 104 -11.44 -6.85 -17.62
CA ALA A 104 -12.20 -7.77 -16.81
C ALA A 104 -11.63 -7.84 -15.40
N PHE A 105 -12.51 -7.77 -14.40
CA PHE A 105 -12.16 -7.90 -13.00
C PHE A 105 -12.79 -9.17 -12.41
N GLU A 106 -11.95 -10.05 -11.93
CA GLU A 106 -12.35 -11.31 -11.30
C GLU A 106 -12.13 -11.20 -9.79
N PHE A 107 -13.21 -11.08 -9.04
CA PHE A 107 -13.20 -10.97 -7.58
C PHE A 107 -13.22 -12.35 -6.92
N PHE A 108 -12.88 -12.40 -5.63
CA PHE A 108 -12.94 -13.61 -4.80
C PHE A 108 -12.06 -14.75 -5.31
N HIS A 109 -10.90 -14.40 -5.86
CA HIS A 109 -9.89 -15.37 -6.30
C HIS A 109 -8.61 -15.16 -5.50
N ARG A 110 -8.33 -16.04 -4.54
CA ARG A 110 -7.08 -16.07 -3.80
C ARG A 110 -6.02 -16.78 -4.63
N LEU A 111 -4.91 -16.10 -4.93
CA LEU A 111 -3.77 -16.75 -5.57
C LEU A 111 -3.09 -17.68 -4.58
N ASP A 112 -3.09 -18.97 -4.86
CA ASP A 112 -2.44 -19.98 -4.04
C ASP A 112 -1.04 -20.34 -4.54
N GLU A 113 -0.86 -20.42 -5.88
CA GLU A 113 0.42 -20.83 -6.45
C GLU A 113 0.64 -20.23 -7.85
N VAL A 114 1.87 -19.75 -8.07
CA VAL A 114 2.46 -19.50 -9.39
C VAL A 114 3.29 -20.72 -9.77
N VAL A 115 2.77 -21.53 -10.70
CA VAL A 115 3.44 -22.73 -11.19
C VAL A 115 4.53 -22.34 -12.19
N VAL A 116 5.75 -22.79 -11.94
CA VAL A 116 6.91 -22.48 -12.80
C VAL A 116 7.44 -23.78 -13.42
N GLU A 117 7.51 -23.80 -14.74
CA GLU A 117 8.11 -24.88 -15.52
C GLU A 117 9.10 -24.28 -16.53
N ASN A 118 10.22 -24.93 -16.75
CA ASN A 118 11.26 -24.48 -17.69
C ASN A 118 11.64 -22.99 -17.52
N ARG A 119 11.68 -22.49 -16.27
CA ARG A 119 11.98 -21.10 -15.89
C ARG A 119 10.95 -20.07 -16.38
N ALA A 120 9.77 -20.47 -16.74
CA ALA A 120 8.65 -19.62 -17.13
C ALA A 120 7.41 -19.93 -16.28
N VAL A 121 6.52 -18.97 -16.15
CA VAL A 121 5.22 -19.21 -15.51
C VAL A 121 4.39 -20.06 -16.45
N ALA A 122 4.04 -21.27 -16.01
CA ALA A 122 3.22 -22.21 -16.77
C ALA A 122 1.72 -22.11 -16.42
N ALA A 123 1.42 -21.86 -15.14
CA ALA A 123 0.05 -21.73 -14.68
C ALA A 123 -0.07 -20.88 -13.42
N LEU A 124 -1.28 -20.42 -13.16
CA LEU A 124 -1.69 -19.78 -11.89
C LEU A 124 -2.79 -20.63 -11.27
N ARG A 125 -2.69 -20.94 -9.99
CA ARG A 125 -3.71 -21.66 -9.23
C ARG A 125 -4.37 -20.74 -8.22
N PHE A 126 -5.70 -20.80 -8.19
CA PHE A 126 -6.51 -19.97 -7.30
C PHE A 126 -7.51 -20.83 -6.52
N THR A 127 -7.76 -20.42 -5.29
CA THR A 127 -8.99 -20.77 -4.58
C THR A 127 -10.05 -19.74 -4.92
N GLN A 128 -11.17 -20.19 -5.44
CA GLN A 128 -12.37 -19.38 -5.60
C GLN A 128 -13.06 -19.24 -4.26
N GLN A 129 -13.09 -18.05 -3.69
CA GLN A 129 -13.55 -17.81 -2.33
C GLN A 129 -15.08 -17.65 -2.24
N ALA A 130 -15.72 -17.24 -3.34
CA ALA A 130 -17.17 -17.09 -3.44
C ALA A 130 -17.63 -17.37 -4.88
N GLU A 131 -18.91 -17.78 -5.01
CA GLU A 131 -19.60 -17.92 -6.27
C GLU A 131 -20.64 -16.83 -6.42
N LEU A 132 -20.88 -16.41 -7.67
CA LEU A 132 -21.95 -15.46 -7.97
C LEU A 132 -23.33 -16.12 -7.80
N ALA A 133 -24.31 -15.34 -7.42
CA ALA A 133 -25.70 -15.78 -7.39
C ALA A 133 -26.18 -16.20 -8.78
N GLU A 134 -27.12 -17.12 -8.83
CA GLU A 134 -27.68 -17.64 -10.08
C GLU A 134 -28.14 -16.51 -11.02
N GLY A 135 -27.77 -16.62 -12.29
CA GLY A 135 -28.09 -15.64 -13.33
C GLY A 135 -27.17 -14.41 -13.39
N ARG A 136 -26.18 -14.29 -12.48
CA ARG A 136 -25.17 -13.22 -12.56
C ARG A 136 -23.93 -13.66 -13.32
N THR A 137 -23.41 -12.75 -14.15
CA THR A 137 -22.18 -12.96 -14.93
C THR A 137 -21.01 -12.16 -14.43
N ALA A 138 -21.23 -11.16 -13.54
CA ALA A 138 -20.20 -10.32 -12.96
C ALA A 138 -20.61 -9.84 -11.56
N TYR A 139 -19.61 -9.55 -10.74
CA TYR A 139 -19.77 -8.91 -9.45
C TYR A 139 -19.58 -7.40 -9.60
N GLU A 140 -20.52 -6.63 -9.08
CA GLU A 140 -20.48 -5.17 -9.06
C GLU A 140 -20.09 -4.70 -7.65
N PRO A 141 -18.81 -4.37 -7.40
CA PRO A 141 -18.32 -4.20 -6.04
C PRO A 141 -18.70 -2.88 -5.38
N LEU A 142 -19.07 -1.85 -6.16
CA LEU A 142 -19.24 -0.49 -5.64
C LEU A 142 -20.66 -0.22 -5.17
N ILE A 143 -20.75 0.43 -4.01
CA ILE A 143 -21.95 1.08 -3.50
C ILE A 143 -21.82 2.60 -3.65
N ARG A 144 -22.87 3.36 -3.29
CA ARG A 144 -22.81 4.81 -3.21
C ARG A 144 -23.01 5.29 -1.78
N VAL A 145 -22.03 6.05 -1.28
CA VAL A 145 -22.10 6.74 0.00
C VAL A 145 -22.11 8.24 -0.28
N ARG A 146 -23.18 8.92 0.04
CA ARG A 146 -23.36 10.38 -0.25
C ARG A 146 -23.01 10.77 -1.70
N GLY A 147 -23.35 9.89 -2.65
CA GLY A 147 -23.08 10.09 -4.08
C GLY A 147 -21.66 9.73 -4.55
N ILE A 148 -20.76 9.37 -3.66
CA ILE A 148 -19.40 8.93 -3.99
C ILE A 148 -19.40 7.40 -4.15
N PRO A 149 -18.82 6.84 -5.24
CA PRO A 149 -18.59 5.41 -5.36
C PRO A 149 -17.66 4.94 -4.26
N ALA A 150 -18.07 3.93 -3.50
CA ALA A 150 -17.34 3.43 -2.35
C ALA A 150 -17.28 1.90 -2.36
N TRP A 151 -16.22 1.36 -1.78
CA TRP A 151 -16.06 -0.07 -1.55
C TRP A 151 -16.74 -0.43 -0.22
N PRO A 152 -17.69 -1.38 -0.21
CA PRO A 152 -18.32 -1.81 1.04
C PRO A 152 -17.31 -2.57 1.91
N ALA A 153 -17.50 -2.50 3.23
CA ALA A 153 -16.65 -3.22 4.19
C ALA A 153 -16.81 -4.75 4.12
N ARG A 154 -17.92 -5.22 3.54
CA ARG A 154 -18.21 -6.65 3.34
C ARG A 154 -18.69 -6.89 1.92
N PRO A 155 -18.52 -8.11 1.39
CA PRO A 155 -19.11 -8.47 0.11
C PRO A 155 -20.62 -8.22 0.08
N LEU A 156 -21.13 -7.83 -1.08
CA LEU A 156 -22.57 -7.62 -1.30
C LEU A 156 -23.26 -8.99 -1.42
N ALA A 157 -23.73 -9.52 -0.30
CA ALA A 157 -24.30 -10.86 -0.19
C ALA A 157 -25.41 -11.16 -1.22
N ALA A 158 -26.21 -10.15 -1.60
CA ALA A 158 -27.26 -10.31 -2.62
C ALA A 158 -26.71 -10.65 -4.02
N GLN A 159 -25.41 -10.54 -4.25
CA GLN A 159 -24.76 -10.89 -5.50
C GLN A 159 -24.05 -12.25 -5.47
N LEU A 160 -24.05 -12.91 -4.32
CA LEU A 160 -23.32 -14.16 -4.09
C LEU A 160 -24.30 -15.31 -3.84
N ALA A 161 -23.90 -16.53 -4.22
CA ALA A 161 -24.68 -17.74 -3.99
C ALA A 161 -24.80 -18.12 -2.52
N ALA A 162 -23.75 -17.78 -1.74
CA ALA A 162 -23.73 -17.96 -0.28
C ALA A 162 -22.87 -16.86 0.34
N ASP A 163 -23.03 -16.63 1.65
CA ASP A 163 -22.15 -15.73 2.40
C ASP A 163 -20.74 -16.34 2.50
N PRO A 164 -19.71 -15.68 1.97
CA PRO A 164 -18.35 -16.21 2.01
C PRO A 164 -17.66 -16.03 3.37
N GLY A 165 -18.34 -15.43 4.35
CA GLY A 165 -17.79 -15.06 5.64
C GLY A 165 -17.00 -13.74 5.61
N ASP A 166 -16.43 -13.40 6.76
CA ASP A 166 -15.77 -12.10 6.96
C ASP A 166 -14.26 -12.10 6.65
N ASP A 167 -13.62 -13.27 6.60
CA ASP A 167 -12.16 -13.40 6.48
C ASP A 167 -11.74 -13.91 5.09
N LEU A 168 -11.85 -13.03 4.09
CA LEU A 168 -11.41 -13.31 2.73
C LEU A 168 -9.98 -12.83 2.43
N GLU A 169 -9.40 -12.02 3.31
CA GLU A 169 -8.10 -11.40 3.11
C GLU A 169 -6.95 -12.19 3.74
N THR A 170 -7.24 -13.04 4.71
CA THR A 170 -6.23 -13.86 5.36
C THR A 170 -5.80 -15.01 4.45
N HIS A 171 -4.49 -15.11 4.21
CA HIS A 171 -3.90 -16.24 3.52
C HIS A 171 -3.82 -17.44 4.47
N GLY A 172 -4.83 -18.29 4.44
CA GLY A 172 -4.97 -19.43 5.34
C GLY A 172 -5.77 -20.58 4.74
N PRO A 173 -6.04 -21.65 5.47
CA PRO A 173 -6.72 -22.86 4.99
C PRO A 173 -8.23 -22.66 4.81
N ASN A 174 -8.66 -21.66 4.09
CA ASN A 174 -10.04 -21.51 3.67
C ASN A 174 -10.26 -22.34 2.40
N PRO A 175 -11.08 -23.39 2.42
CA PRO A 175 -11.31 -24.26 1.26
C PRO A 175 -12.01 -23.54 0.10
N GLY A 176 -12.67 -22.39 0.36
CA GLY A 176 -13.44 -21.66 -0.63
C GLY A 176 -14.61 -22.44 -1.21
N ALA A 177 -15.20 -21.93 -2.29
CA ALA A 177 -16.27 -22.56 -3.06
C ALA A 177 -15.72 -23.48 -4.18
N GLY A 178 -14.45 -23.33 -4.56
CA GLY A 178 -13.85 -24.12 -5.62
C GLY A 178 -12.40 -23.76 -5.90
N THR A 179 -11.87 -24.32 -6.97
CA THR A 179 -10.52 -24.05 -7.46
C THR A 179 -10.57 -23.60 -8.92
N ARG A 180 -9.67 -22.71 -9.31
CA ARG A 180 -9.49 -22.26 -10.67
C ARG A 180 -8.02 -22.31 -11.06
N GLN A 181 -7.74 -22.73 -12.27
CA GLN A 181 -6.39 -22.70 -12.84
C GLN A 181 -6.41 -21.94 -14.17
N LEU A 182 -5.44 -21.06 -14.35
CA LEU A 182 -5.16 -20.38 -15.61
C LEU A 182 -3.84 -20.89 -16.16
N ARG A 183 -3.75 -21.14 -17.49
CA ARG A 183 -2.57 -21.68 -18.17
C ARG A 183 -1.98 -20.67 -19.15
N ALA A 184 -0.67 -20.60 -19.16
CA ALA A 184 0.06 -19.79 -20.14
C ALA A 184 -0.22 -20.29 -21.57
N GLY A 185 -0.43 -19.35 -22.51
CA GLY A 185 -0.72 -19.63 -23.91
C GLY A 185 -2.18 -20.04 -24.20
N GLU A 186 -2.98 -20.33 -23.17
CA GLU A 186 -4.41 -20.59 -23.28
C GLU A 186 -5.22 -19.44 -22.68
N ASP A 187 -4.93 -19.08 -21.43
CA ASP A 187 -5.69 -18.10 -20.66
C ASP A 187 -4.96 -16.75 -20.53
N PHE A 188 -3.64 -16.75 -20.64
CA PHE A 188 -2.82 -15.54 -20.57
C PHE A 188 -1.49 -15.69 -21.32
N ASP A 189 -0.93 -14.56 -21.76
CA ASP A 189 0.40 -14.47 -22.37
C ASP A 189 1.44 -13.95 -21.40
N VAL A 190 1.06 -13.02 -20.52
CA VAL A 190 1.93 -12.34 -19.56
C VAL A 190 1.24 -12.19 -18.22
N VAL A 191 2.02 -12.34 -17.15
CA VAL A 191 1.54 -12.11 -15.76
C VAL A 191 2.26 -10.91 -15.16
N VAL A 192 1.49 -9.98 -14.61
CA VAL A 192 1.98 -8.93 -13.71
C VAL A 192 1.56 -9.29 -12.30
N MET A 193 2.51 -9.69 -11.47
CA MET A 193 2.25 -10.08 -10.09
C MET A 193 2.32 -8.86 -9.17
N ALA A 194 1.17 -8.37 -8.74
CA ALA A 194 1.01 -7.20 -7.88
C ALA A 194 0.68 -7.56 -6.41
N VAL A 195 1.26 -8.66 -5.92
CA VAL A 195 1.14 -9.05 -4.51
C VAL A 195 2.25 -8.41 -3.68
N PRO A 196 2.06 -8.19 -2.37
CA PRO A 196 3.13 -7.73 -1.49
C PRO A 196 4.36 -8.65 -1.57
N VAL A 197 5.57 -8.08 -1.54
CA VAL A 197 6.82 -8.86 -1.63
C VAL A 197 6.88 -9.95 -0.57
N GLY A 198 6.36 -9.69 0.63
CA GLY A 198 6.28 -10.67 1.71
C GLY A 198 5.44 -11.92 1.39
N MET A 199 4.56 -11.85 0.38
CA MET A 199 3.74 -13.00 -0.05
C MET A 199 4.43 -13.86 -1.11
N VAL A 200 5.45 -13.34 -1.80
CA VAL A 200 6.15 -14.06 -2.89
C VAL A 200 6.66 -15.44 -2.44
N PRO A 201 7.29 -15.62 -1.26
CA PRO A 201 7.74 -16.93 -0.79
C PRO A 201 6.63 -17.97 -0.62
N TYR A 202 5.40 -17.51 -0.42
CA TYR A 202 4.25 -18.38 -0.19
C TYR A 202 3.56 -18.76 -1.50
N VAL A 203 3.29 -17.77 -2.37
CA VAL A 203 2.49 -17.99 -3.58
C VAL A 203 3.34 -18.21 -4.84
N ALA A 204 4.61 -17.84 -4.84
CA ALA A 204 5.48 -17.91 -6.01
C ALA A 204 6.86 -18.54 -5.70
N ARG A 205 6.87 -19.53 -4.86
CA ARG A 205 8.09 -20.25 -4.44
C ARG A 205 8.90 -20.76 -5.62
N GLY A 206 8.23 -21.28 -6.65
CA GLY A 206 8.88 -21.75 -7.87
C GLY A 206 9.71 -20.66 -8.59
N LEU A 207 9.33 -19.38 -8.50
CA LEU A 207 10.12 -18.27 -9.07
C LEU A 207 11.41 -18.06 -8.28
N THR A 208 11.36 -18.11 -6.94
CA THR A 208 12.52 -17.92 -6.09
C THR A 208 13.51 -19.10 -6.17
N GLU A 209 13.03 -20.27 -6.50
CA GLU A 209 13.86 -21.47 -6.74
C GLU A 209 14.48 -21.46 -8.14
N ALA A 210 13.74 -21.00 -9.16
CA ALA A 210 14.18 -21.02 -10.54
C ALA A 210 15.11 -19.86 -10.93
N ASP A 211 15.04 -18.69 -10.27
CA ASP A 211 15.81 -17.51 -10.62
C ASP A 211 16.34 -16.79 -9.38
N SER A 212 17.66 -16.59 -9.34
CA SER A 212 18.37 -15.94 -8.24
C SER A 212 17.95 -14.46 -8.04
N ARG A 213 17.49 -13.77 -9.06
CA ARG A 213 17.00 -12.36 -8.95
C ARG A 213 15.75 -12.29 -8.09
N TRP A 214 14.80 -13.23 -8.25
CA TRP A 214 13.62 -13.34 -7.40
C TRP A 214 13.99 -13.64 -5.96
N ARG A 215 14.94 -14.54 -5.76
CA ARG A 215 15.46 -14.87 -4.42
C ARG A 215 16.11 -13.65 -3.77
N GLN A 216 17.01 -12.98 -4.48
CA GLN A 216 17.66 -11.76 -3.97
C GLN A 216 16.66 -10.65 -3.65
N MET A 217 15.60 -10.49 -4.45
CA MET A 217 14.54 -9.53 -4.15
C MET A 217 13.86 -9.86 -2.83
N VAL A 218 13.45 -11.11 -2.62
CA VAL A 218 12.80 -11.53 -1.38
C VAL A 218 13.73 -11.41 -0.17
N ASP A 219 15.01 -11.74 -0.32
CA ASP A 219 15.99 -11.72 0.77
C ASP A 219 16.37 -10.27 1.17
N ASN A 220 16.35 -9.33 0.23
CA ASN A 220 16.84 -7.98 0.46
C ASN A 220 15.73 -6.91 0.59
N VAL A 221 14.53 -7.15 0.07
CA VAL A 221 13.39 -6.24 0.26
C VAL A 221 12.60 -6.70 1.49
N GLY A 222 12.95 -6.10 2.63
CA GLY A 222 12.29 -6.40 3.90
C GLY A 222 10.84 -5.91 3.93
N THR A 223 10.02 -6.59 4.70
CA THR A 223 8.66 -6.16 5.04
C THR A 223 8.55 -5.92 6.53
N VAL A 224 7.65 -5.02 6.93
CA VAL A 224 7.37 -4.70 8.33
C VAL A 224 5.89 -4.87 8.62
N ALA A 225 5.58 -5.30 9.83
CA ALA A 225 4.22 -5.29 10.32
C ALA A 225 3.83 -3.86 10.70
N THR A 226 2.74 -3.37 10.14
CA THR A 226 2.19 -2.05 10.49
C THR A 226 0.91 -2.21 11.29
N ARG A 227 0.61 -1.21 12.12
CA ARG A 227 -0.63 -1.13 12.88
C ARG A 227 -1.24 0.24 12.68
N SER A 228 -2.51 0.28 12.31
CA SER A 228 -3.28 1.51 12.25
C SER A 228 -4.47 1.43 13.20
N ALA A 229 -4.90 2.59 13.69
CA ALA A 229 -6.09 2.74 14.50
C ALA A 229 -6.80 4.05 14.13
N GLN A 230 -8.11 4.04 14.20
CA GLN A 230 -8.94 5.23 14.07
C GLN A 230 -9.64 5.48 15.39
N LEU A 231 -9.63 6.74 15.83
CA LEU A 231 -10.31 7.17 17.05
C LEU A 231 -11.36 8.21 16.68
N TRP A 232 -12.61 7.93 17.01
CA TRP A 232 -13.70 8.89 16.90
C TRP A 232 -13.89 9.58 18.23
N LEU A 233 -13.66 10.89 18.24
CA LEU A 233 -13.76 11.72 19.43
C LEU A 233 -15.04 12.57 19.35
N ARG A 234 -15.70 12.77 20.49
CA ARG A 234 -16.82 13.71 20.59
C ARG A 234 -16.36 15.16 20.69
N SER A 235 -15.09 15.36 21.03
CA SER A 235 -14.48 16.67 21.17
C SER A 235 -13.87 17.12 19.84
N SER A 236 -14.07 18.38 19.47
CA SER A 236 -13.35 19.01 18.36
C SER A 236 -11.89 19.26 18.70
N GLU A 237 -11.06 19.50 17.68
CA GLU A 237 -9.64 19.85 17.87
C GLU A 237 -9.50 21.06 18.83
N HIS A 238 -10.38 22.04 18.72
CA HIS A 238 -10.39 23.23 19.57
C HIS A 238 -10.65 22.89 21.06
N GLN A 239 -11.59 21.98 21.32
CA GLN A 239 -11.86 21.49 22.69
C GLN A 239 -10.71 20.65 23.25
N LEU A 240 -9.86 20.11 22.38
CA LEU A 240 -8.65 19.38 22.75
C LEU A 240 -7.42 20.29 22.89
N GLY A 241 -7.60 21.62 22.74
CA GLY A 241 -6.52 22.61 22.94
C GLY A 241 -5.85 23.09 21.65
N TRP A 242 -6.41 22.84 20.48
CA TRP A 242 -5.92 23.42 19.22
C TRP A 242 -6.46 24.82 19.01
N ASP A 243 -5.58 25.83 19.11
CA ASP A 243 -5.93 27.24 18.94
C ASP A 243 -5.71 27.78 17.52
N GLY A 244 -5.28 26.92 16.59
CA GLY A 244 -5.05 27.28 15.18
C GLY A 244 -6.33 27.33 14.34
N PRO A 245 -6.20 27.60 13.02
CA PRO A 245 -7.34 27.67 12.13
C PRO A 245 -8.13 26.35 12.07
N ALA A 246 -9.45 26.45 12.00
CA ALA A 246 -10.33 25.30 11.83
C ALA A 246 -10.14 24.61 10.45
N GLY A 247 -10.32 23.30 10.42
CA GLY A 247 -10.25 22.52 9.18
C GLY A 247 -8.84 22.29 8.63
N VAL A 248 -7.82 22.57 9.39
CA VAL A 248 -6.42 22.21 9.08
C VAL A 248 -6.20 20.75 9.42
N THR A 249 -5.54 20.00 8.54
CA THR A 249 -5.10 18.65 8.86
C THR A 249 -3.87 18.73 9.75
N LEU A 250 -3.99 18.26 10.98
CA LEU A 250 -2.90 18.18 11.93
C LEU A 250 -2.21 16.82 11.79
N SER A 251 -0.90 16.82 11.77
CA SER A 251 -0.09 15.60 11.83
C SER A 251 0.92 15.74 12.95
N GLY A 252 1.19 14.64 13.64
CA GLY A 252 2.14 14.60 14.74
C GLY A 252 2.90 13.28 14.74
N PHE A 253 4.14 13.33 15.22
CA PHE A 253 5.01 12.18 15.40
C PHE A 253 5.24 11.98 16.89
N GLY A 254 4.66 10.93 17.45
CA GLY A 254 4.74 10.68 18.88
C GLY A 254 4.42 9.24 19.25
N ALA A 255 5.02 8.74 20.33
CA ALA A 255 4.64 7.46 20.90
C ALA A 255 3.15 7.54 21.35
N THR A 256 2.39 6.50 21.31
CA THR A 256 2.59 5.06 21.08
C THR A 256 2.61 4.67 19.59
N PHE A 257 2.07 5.49 18.71
CA PHE A 257 2.11 5.33 17.26
C PHE A 257 3.16 6.29 16.69
N ASP A 258 3.70 5.93 15.55
CA ASP A 258 4.73 6.72 14.89
C ASP A 258 4.17 8.00 14.28
N THR A 259 2.94 7.92 13.76
CA THR A 259 2.29 9.04 13.10
C THR A 259 0.83 9.15 13.53
N TRP A 260 0.39 10.38 13.77
CA TRP A 260 -0.98 10.77 14.06
C TRP A 260 -1.45 11.78 13.04
N ALA A 261 -2.69 11.68 12.61
CA ALA A 261 -3.29 12.67 11.72
C ALA A 261 -4.74 12.94 12.10
N SER A 262 -5.14 14.22 12.10
CA SER A 262 -6.54 14.61 12.17
C SER A 262 -7.20 14.35 10.82
N MET A 263 -8.31 13.62 10.84
CA MET A 263 -9.10 13.28 9.66
C MET A 263 -10.51 13.89 9.71
N SER A 264 -10.72 14.89 10.54
CA SER A 264 -12.02 15.54 10.77
C SER A 264 -12.68 16.08 9.49
N HIS A 265 -11.88 16.39 8.46
CA HIS A 265 -12.40 16.81 7.16
C HIS A 265 -13.19 15.73 6.40
N LEU A 266 -13.04 14.44 6.78
CA LEU A 266 -13.77 13.33 6.18
C LEU A 266 -15.19 13.18 6.75
N LEU A 267 -15.45 13.66 7.96
CA LEU A 267 -16.75 13.51 8.64
C LEU A 267 -17.94 13.98 7.83
N SER A 268 -17.74 14.98 6.96
CA SER A 268 -18.80 15.53 6.09
C SER A 268 -19.17 14.62 4.91
N VAL A 269 -18.33 13.67 4.55
CA VAL A 269 -18.47 12.78 3.38
C VAL A 269 -18.68 11.32 3.76
N GLU A 270 -18.54 10.99 5.04
CA GLU A 270 -18.76 9.65 5.58
C GLU A 270 -20.14 9.55 6.23
N GLU A 271 -20.73 8.37 6.23
CA GLU A 271 -21.94 8.04 6.97
C GLU A 271 -21.55 7.29 8.25
N TRP A 272 -21.89 7.90 9.37
CA TRP A 272 -21.65 7.30 10.70
C TRP A 272 -22.98 6.77 11.26
N PRO A 273 -22.96 5.64 11.97
CA PRO A 273 -24.14 5.12 12.64
C PRO A 273 -24.64 6.04 13.76
#